data_d1d69d2b29b1a37644f6f4a6a79e39d7
#
_entry.id   d1d69d2b29b1a37644f6f4a6a79e39d7
#
_cell.length_a   1.000
_cell.length_b   1.000
_cell.length_c   1.000
_cell.angle_alpha   90.00
_cell.angle_beta   90.00
_cell.angle_gamma   90.00
#
_symmetry.space_group_name_H-M   'P 1'
#
loop_
_entity.id
_entity.type
_entity.pdbx_description
1 polymer ?
#
loop_
_entity_poly.entity_id
_entity_poly.type
_entity_poly.pdbx_seq_one_letter_code
_entity_poly.pdbx_strand_id
1 'polypeptide(L)'
;LNAAQPNLAMQELAAGRVGAEPASHSSPVREPAPARPKAVHFGAGNIGRGLVGVTLARAGYEIVFAARNPEQIRLLREHRAYEVEYADEAGRRETVGPVGAVAIGKEKELADAIETAELITTAVGLSALPSIAKVLAKALESRLAKPVGRPLPIIACENGIRASSQLKRLVFRHLPERLREPAERQLAFPDSMVDRIVPAQKQPDPLAVRVEPFSEWIVEKGGAEPMRRIRGVRYVGDLDPWMERKLFTVNTGHCAAAYFGYLAGFRTIQEALASEPVRSKVREALRETGTMLARRHGFDAAEHEAYIEETLQRFANPALSDKISRIARSPRRKLGQGDRLVRPLLLGHELGLEMPALQEAIAAALAYRHPLDAESVELERLLRRDGLEGALSRKLGLPRTHDLVRSVCAAYDRLGR
;
A
#
# COMPACT_ATOMS: atom_id res chain seq x y z
N LEU A 1 7.29 -32.71 -57.04
CA LEU A 1 6.60 -33.83 -57.73
C LEU A 1 5.24 -34.03 -57.12
N ASN A 2 4.30 -33.57 -57.90
CA ASN A 2 2.99 -34.07 -58.34
C ASN A 2 1.92 -34.25 -57.28
N ALA A 3 0.90 -33.45 -57.34
CA ALA A 3 -0.25 -33.44 -58.26
C ALA A 3 -1.24 -34.58 -57.86
N ALA A 4 -2.50 -34.47 -57.72
CA ALA A 4 -3.54 -33.78 -58.40
C ALA A 4 -4.89 -34.10 -57.72
N GLN A 5 -5.81 -33.20 -57.84
CA GLN A 5 -7.27 -33.38 -57.82
C GLN A 5 -7.73 -34.35 -58.93
N PRO A 6 -9.02 -34.63 -59.20
CA PRO A 6 -10.29 -34.11 -58.70
C PRO A 6 -11.51 -35.10 -58.73
N ASN A 7 -12.70 -34.59 -58.35
CA ASN A 7 -14.00 -34.60 -59.06
C ASN A 7 -15.13 -35.58 -58.80
N LEU A 8 -16.30 -35.00 -58.60
CA LEU A 8 -17.66 -35.28 -59.24
C LEU A 8 -18.40 -36.57 -58.81
N ALA A 9 -19.63 -36.53 -58.49
CA ALA A 9 -20.88 -36.01 -59.14
C ALA A 9 -22.06 -36.20 -58.17
N MET A 10 -22.89 -35.28 -58.00
CA MET A 10 -24.24 -35.00 -58.53
C MET A 10 -25.18 -36.21 -58.82
N GLN A 11 -26.45 -35.97 -58.40
CA GLN A 11 -27.72 -36.56 -58.81
C GLN A 11 -28.32 -37.53 -57.79
N GLU A 12 -29.62 -37.60 -57.49
CA GLU A 12 -30.82 -36.81 -57.84
C GLU A 12 -31.93 -37.17 -56.84
N LEU A 13 -32.81 -36.21 -56.55
CA LEU A 13 -34.27 -36.21 -56.47
C LEU A 13 -35.05 -37.41 -55.84
N ALA A 14 -35.87 -37.19 -54.83
CA ALA A 14 -37.30 -36.89 -54.94
C ALA A 14 -38.08 -37.11 -53.64
N ALA A 15 -38.81 -36.09 -53.26
CA ALA A 15 -40.16 -36.06 -52.69
C ALA A 15 -40.51 -36.91 -51.42
N GLY A 16 -40.81 -36.15 -50.36
CA GLY A 16 -41.59 -36.62 -49.22
C GLY A 16 -41.95 -35.45 -48.30
N ARG A 17 -43.04 -34.72 -48.61
CA ARG A 17 -43.64 -33.78 -47.68
C ARG A 17 -44.24 -34.51 -46.46
N VAL A 18 -43.73 -34.24 -45.26
CA VAL A 18 -44.44 -34.47 -43.99
C VAL A 18 -44.23 -33.26 -43.09
N GLY A 19 -45.30 -32.80 -42.52
CA GLY A 19 -45.46 -31.50 -41.82
C GLY A 19 -44.42 -31.21 -40.75
N ALA A 20 -43.87 -30.01 -40.78
CA ALA A 20 -43.10 -29.43 -39.73
C ALA A 20 -44.02 -28.76 -38.71
N GLU A 21 -44.13 -29.34 -37.53
CA GLU A 21 -44.59 -28.57 -36.34
C GLU A 21 -43.56 -27.47 -36.01
N PRO A 22 -44.00 -26.27 -35.58
CA PRO A 22 -43.07 -25.23 -35.21
C PRO A 22 -42.39 -25.63 -33.89
N ALA A 23 -41.09 -25.92 -33.97
CA ALA A 23 -40.25 -26.08 -32.79
C ALA A 23 -40.29 -24.76 -31.99
N SER A 24 -40.91 -24.78 -30.83
CA SER A 24 -40.83 -23.68 -29.86
C SER A 24 -39.39 -23.57 -29.38
N HIS A 25 -38.64 -22.62 -29.97
CA HIS A 25 -37.35 -22.19 -29.41
C HIS A 25 -37.59 -21.48 -28.09
N SER A 26 -37.68 -22.22 -27.00
CA SER A 26 -37.47 -21.68 -25.69
C SER A 26 -36.00 -21.24 -25.58
N SER A 27 -35.75 -19.93 -25.73
CA SER A 27 -34.45 -19.34 -25.42
C SER A 27 -34.04 -19.80 -24.03
N PRO A 28 -32.80 -20.30 -23.81
CA PRO A 28 -32.37 -20.68 -22.47
C PRO A 28 -32.48 -19.48 -21.56
N VAL A 29 -33.26 -19.60 -20.50
CA VAL A 29 -33.32 -18.62 -19.41
C VAL A 29 -31.90 -18.51 -18.90
N ARG A 30 -31.23 -17.40 -19.22
CA ARG A 30 -29.91 -17.08 -18.63
C ARG A 30 -30.10 -17.00 -17.13
N GLU A 31 -29.55 -17.97 -16.41
CA GLU A 31 -29.45 -17.85 -14.96
C GLU A 31 -28.85 -16.49 -14.61
N PRO A 32 -29.42 -15.76 -13.65
CA PRO A 32 -28.88 -14.47 -13.26
C PRO A 32 -27.44 -14.69 -12.80
N ALA A 33 -26.52 -13.93 -13.37
CA ALA A 33 -25.10 -13.99 -12.97
C ALA A 33 -25.01 -13.87 -11.42
N PRO A 34 -24.17 -14.69 -10.78
CA PRO A 34 -24.07 -14.68 -9.32
C PRO A 34 -23.75 -13.25 -8.84
N ALA A 35 -24.45 -12.82 -7.79
CA ALA A 35 -24.31 -11.49 -7.23
C ALA A 35 -22.82 -11.24 -6.88
N ARG A 36 -22.29 -10.07 -7.26
CA ARG A 36 -20.91 -9.70 -6.97
C ARG A 36 -20.70 -9.62 -5.44
N PRO A 37 -19.58 -10.13 -4.92
CA PRO A 37 -19.24 -9.94 -3.51
C PRO A 37 -19.07 -8.45 -3.23
N LYS A 38 -19.54 -7.98 -2.08
CA LYS A 38 -19.47 -6.58 -1.68
C LYS A 38 -18.29 -6.34 -0.75
N ALA A 39 -17.52 -5.29 -1.02
CA ALA A 39 -16.48 -4.78 -0.13
C ALA A 39 -16.85 -3.36 0.34
N VAL A 40 -16.73 -3.09 1.64
CA VAL A 40 -16.80 -1.74 2.20
C VAL A 40 -15.39 -1.24 2.45
N HIS A 41 -15.01 -0.12 1.79
CA HIS A 41 -13.68 0.46 1.92
C HIS A 41 -13.74 1.83 2.60
N PHE A 42 -13.10 1.95 3.76
CA PHE A 42 -12.98 3.22 4.47
C PHE A 42 -11.85 4.05 3.87
N GLY A 43 -12.19 5.20 3.27
CA GLY A 43 -11.25 6.14 2.70
C GLY A 43 -11.21 6.14 1.17
N ALA A 44 -11.93 7.04 0.53
CA ALA A 44 -11.89 7.25 -0.93
C ALA A 44 -10.70 8.12 -1.39
N GLY A 45 -9.58 8.07 -0.66
CA GLY A 45 -8.34 8.77 -0.98
C GLY A 45 -7.55 8.12 -2.12
N ASN A 46 -6.32 8.61 -2.33
CA ASN A 46 -5.46 8.15 -3.43
C ASN A 46 -5.12 6.65 -3.33
N ILE A 47 -4.76 6.15 -2.14
CA ILE A 47 -4.48 4.71 -1.92
C ILE A 47 -5.76 3.90 -2.01
N GLY A 48 -6.85 4.37 -1.41
CA GLY A 48 -8.14 3.67 -1.46
C GLY A 48 -8.64 3.47 -2.88
N ARG A 49 -8.59 4.49 -3.74
CA ARG A 49 -8.98 4.39 -5.15
C ARG A 49 -7.86 3.77 -6.00
N GLY A 50 -6.62 4.21 -5.81
CA GLY A 50 -5.51 3.88 -6.71
C GLY A 50 -4.84 2.51 -6.46
N LEU A 51 -5.09 1.85 -5.35
CA LEU A 51 -4.57 0.51 -5.06
C LEU A 51 -5.68 -0.44 -4.64
N VAL A 52 -6.33 -0.19 -3.50
CA VAL A 52 -7.29 -1.13 -2.92
C VAL A 52 -8.50 -1.29 -3.83
N GLY A 53 -9.10 -0.19 -4.28
CA GLY A 53 -10.25 -0.21 -5.18
C GLY A 53 -9.95 -0.90 -6.53
N VAL A 54 -8.80 -0.62 -7.14
CA VAL A 54 -8.35 -1.31 -8.36
C VAL A 54 -8.27 -2.82 -8.15
N THR A 55 -7.60 -3.24 -7.07
CA THR A 55 -7.39 -4.66 -6.77
C THR A 55 -8.71 -5.39 -6.51
N LEU A 56 -9.61 -4.76 -5.75
CA LEU A 56 -10.93 -5.33 -5.44
C LEU A 56 -11.83 -5.41 -6.68
N ALA A 57 -11.86 -4.37 -7.52
CA ALA A 57 -12.63 -4.39 -8.76
C ALA A 57 -12.16 -5.51 -9.71
N ARG A 58 -10.85 -5.68 -9.88
CA ARG A 58 -10.24 -6.77 -10.65
C ARG A 58 -10.54 -8.15 -10.08
N ALA A 59 -10.75 -8.22 -8.76
CA ALA A 59 -11.17 -9.44 -8.06
C ALA A 59 -12.70 -9.67 -8.12
N GLY A 60 -13.44 -8.79 -8.80
CA GLY A 60 -14.88 -8.91 -9.04
C GLY A 60 -15.78 -8.35 -7.94
N TYR A 61 -15.25 -7.59 -7.00
CA TYR A 61 -16.06 -6.98 -5.93
C TYR A 61 -16.85 -5.75 -6.45
N GLU A 62 -18.05 -5.58 -5.92
CA GLU A 62 -18.71 -4.28 -5.84
C GLU A 62 -18.15 -3.53 -4.62
N ILE A 63 -17.72 -2.27 -4.81
CA ILE A 63 -17.02 -1.52 -3.76
C ILE A 63 -17.90 -0.38 -3.26
N VAL A 64 -18.14 -0.32 -1.96
CA VAL A 64 -18.80 0.82 -1.30
C VAL A 64 -17.75 1.60 -0.51
N PHE A 65 -17.43 2.81 -0.98
CA PHE A 65 -16.51 3.70 -0.28
C PHE A 65 -17.20 4.40 0.89
N ALA A 66 -16.70 4.20 2.11
CA ALA A 66 -17.08 4.99 3.27
C ALA A 66 -16.17 6.23 3.35
N ALA A 67 -16.71 7.42 3.09
CA ALA A 67 -15.92 8.65 2.91
C ALA A 67 -16.50 9.83 3.70
N ARG A 68 -15.72 10.93 3.79
CA ARG A 68 -16.11 12.16 4.50
C ARG A 68 -16.46 13.31 3.56
N ASN A 69 -15.86 13.34 2.36
CA ASN A 69 -16.08 14.43 1.43
C ASN A 69 -17.43 14.27 0.72
N PRO A 70 -18.41 15.18 0.92
CA PRO A 70 -19.75 15.06 0.35
C PRO A 70 -19.77 15.05 -1.18
N GLU A 71 -18.93 15.86 -1.80
CA GLU A 71 -18.85 15.95 -3.26
C GLU A 71 -18.30 14.66 -3.88
N GLN A 72 -17.24 14.08 -3.29
CA GLN A 72 -16.71 12.80 -3.73
C GLN A 72 -17.73 11.67 -3.56
N ILE A 73 -18.51 11.68 -2.48
CA ILE A 73 -19.58 10.71 -2.23
C ILE A 73 -20.66 10.85 -3.32
N ARG A 74 -21.08 12.09 -3.63
CA ARG A 74 -22.06 12.37 -4.65
C ARG A 74 -21.62 11.84 -6.02
N LEU A 75 -20.42 12.19 -6.44
CA LEU A 75 -19.85 11.76 -7.71
C LEU A 75 -19.70 10.24 -7.81
N LEU A 76 -19.23 9.56 -6.77
CA LEU A 76 -19.12 8.09 -6.75
C LEU A 76 -20.48 7.39 -6.85
N ARG A 77 -21.52 7.97 -6.25
CA ARG A 77 -22.90 7.45 -6.37
C ARG A 77 -23.48 7.65 -7.76
N GLU A 78 -23.22 8.80 -8.35
CA GLU A 78 -23.75 9.21 -9.67
C GLU A 78 -23.07 8.43 -10.80
N HIS A 79 -21.73 8.44 -10.83
CA HIS A 79 -20.98 7.80 -11.93
C HIS A 79 -20.82 6.29 -11.75
N ARG A 80 -20.89 5.78 -10.54
CA ARG A 80 -20.69 4.37 -10.18
C ARG A 80 -19.37 3.77 -10.70
N ALA A 81 -18.44 4.61 -11.08
CA ALA A 81 -17.12 4.28 -11.58
C ALA A 81 -16.17 5.48 -11.42
N TYR A 82 -14.86 5.21 -11.51
CA TYR A 82 -13.84 6.25 -11.61
C TYR A 82 -12.67 5.75 -12.46
N GLU A 83 -11.84 6.68 -12.94
CA GLU A 83 -10.66 6.36 -13.75
C GLU A 83 -9.38 6.30 -12.93
N VAL A 84 -8.55 5.32 -13.26
CA VAL A 84 -7.16 5.20 -12.80
C VAL A 84 -6.24 5.35 -13.99
N GLU A 85 -5.37 6.35 -13.95
CA GLU A 85 -4.36 6.64 -14.95
C GLU A 85 -3.01 6.08 -14.46
N TYR A 86 -2.36 5.30 -15.31
CA TYR A 86 -1.03 4.77 -15.00
C TYR A 86 0.05 5.73 -15.48
N ALA A 87 1.01 6.00 -14.61
CA ALA A 87 2.19 6.77 -14.92
C ALA A 87 3.19 5.89 -15.67
N ASP A 88 2.81 5.43 -16.87
CA ASP A 88 3.64 4.72 -17.83
C ASP A 88 3.72 5.50 -19.16
N GLU A 89 4.63 5.10 -20.03
CA GLU A 89 4.82 5.76 -21.34
C GLU A 89 3.57 5.68 -22.23
N ALA A 90 2.76 4.64 -22.06
CA ALA A 90 1.53 4.46 -22.83
C ALA A 90 0.34 5.28 -22.30
N GLY A 91 0.47 5.89 -21.10
CA GLY A 91 -0.63 6.64 -20.47
C GLY A 91 -1.89 5.81 -20.28
N ARG A 92 -1.70 4.52 -19.95
CA ARG A 92 -2.80 3.56 -19.81
C ARG A 92 -3.82 4.02 -18.79
N ARG A 93 -5.10 3.83 -19.12
CA ARG A 93 -6.22 4.13 -18.23
C ARG A 93 -7.05 2.88 -17.95
N GLU A 94 -7.68 2.84 -16.79
CA GLU A 94 -8.56 1.75 -16.37
C GLU A 94 -9.77 2.33 -15.64
N THR A 95 -10.96 1.93 -16.07
CA THR A 95 -12.20 2.25 -15.37
C THR A 95 -12.45 1.25 -14.25
N VAL A 96 -12.60 1.75 -13.04
CA VAL A 96 -12.86 0.97 -11.82
C VAL A 96 -14.32 1.08 -11.43
N GLY A 97 -15.02 -0.05 -11.41
CA GLY A 97 -16.43 -0.15 -11.04
C GLY A 97 -16.94 -1.60 -11.09
N PRO A 98 -18.16 -1.88 -10.57
CA PRO A 98 -19.10 -0.90 -10.00
C PRO A 98 -18.67 -0.41 -8.62
N VAL A 99 -18.86 0.88 -8.37
CA VAL A 99 -18.61 1.49 -7.06
C VAL A 99 -19.84 2.26 -6.57
N GLY A 100 -19.95 2.37 -5.25
CA GLY A 100 -20.87 3.25 -4.57
C GLY A 100 -20.16 4.00 -3.46
N ALA A 101 -20.88 4.83 -2.71
CA ALA A 101 -20.30 5.52 -1.56
C ALA A 101 -21.35 5.76 -0.47
N VAL A 102 -20.89 5.79 0.79
CA VAL A 102 -21.67 6.17 1.94
C VAL A 102 -20.90 7.22 2.76
N ALA A 103 -21.61 8.14 3.38
CA ALA A 103 -20.98 9.07 4.30
C ALA A 103 -20.69 8.34 5.63
N ILE A 104 -19.47 8.50 6.17
CA ILE A 104 -19.05 7.86 7.44
C ILE A 104 -19.99 8.27 8.59
N GLY A 105 -20.55 9.48 8.58
CA GLY A 105 -21.49 9.98 9.60
C GLY A 105 -22.95 9.49 9.44
N LYS A 106 -23.27 8.74 8.38
CA LYS A 106 -24.59 8.16 8.13
C LYS A 106 -24.65 6.74 8.69
N GLU A 107 -24.82 6.62 10.00
CA GLU A 107 -24.72 5.36 10.74
C GLU A 107 -25.56 4.22 10.14
N LYS A 108 -26.84 4.50 9.82
CA LYS A 108 -27.73 3.49 9.24
C LYS A 108 -27.27 3.01 7.86
N GLU A 109 -26.97 3.94 6.94
CA GLU A 109 -26.52 3.59 5.58
C GLU A 109 -25.22 2.77 5.63
N LEU A 110 -24.32 3.11 6.55
CA LEU A 110 -23.05 2.40 6.73
C LEU A 110 -23.28 1.00 7.33
N ALA A 111 -24.16 0.87 8.33
CA ALA A 111 -24.51 -0.42 8.90
C ALA A 111 -25.17 -1.34 7.86
N ASP A 112 -26.11 -0.83 7.04
CA ASP A 112 -26.74 -1.56 5.94
C ASP A 112 -25.71 -2.04 4.90
N ALA A 113 -24.71 -1.22 4.59
CA ALA A 113 -23.63 -1.59 3.68
C ALA A 113 -22.74 -2.70 4.26
N ILE A 114 -22.43 -2.63 5.57
CA ILE A 114 -21.60 -3.61 6.29
C ILE A 114 -22.34 -4.93 6.52
N GLU A 115 -23.65 -4.89 6.67
CA GLU A 115 -24.49 -6.08 6.87
C GLU A 115 -24.26 -7.13 5.78
N THR A 116 -24.17 -6.68 4.52
CA THR A 116 -24.01 -7.53 3.33
C THR A 116 -22.57 -7.62 2.83
N ALA A 117 -21.60 -7.01 3.52
CA ALA A 117 -20.21 -7.02 3.11
C ALA A 117 -19.55 -8.39 3.35
N GLU A 118 -18.73 -8.82 2.40
CA GLU A 118 -17.83 -9.97 2.51
C GLU A 118 -16.41 -9.58 2.91
N LEU A 119 -16.10 -8.28 2.85
CA LEU A 119 -14.78 -7.72 3.16
C LEU A 119 -14.93 -6.27 3.62
N ILE A 120 -14.15 -5.89 4.63
CA ILE A 120 -13.94 -4.49 4.99
C ILE A 120 -12.46 -4.17 4.85
N THR A 121 -12.15 -3.00 4.28
CA THR A 121 -10.77 -2.51 4.16
C THR A 121 -10.67 -1.05 4.56
N THR A 122 -9.49 -0.59 4.99
CA THR A 122 -9.25 0.83 5.31
C THR A 122 -8.00 1.38 4.62
N ALA A 123 -8.03 2.64 4.20
CA ALA A 123 -6.87 3.43 3.78
C ALA A 123 -7.12 4.91 4.13
N VAL A 124 -7.12 5.21 5.42
CA VAL A 124 -7.51 6.51 5.99
C VAL A 124 -6.34 7.25 6.65
N GLY A 125 -5.21 6.59 6.81
CA GLY A 125 -4.05 7.03 7.60
C GLY A 125 -4.13 6.57 9.06
N LEU A 126 -2.99 6.18 9.63
CA LEU A 126 -2.90 5.61 10.98
C LEU A 126 -3.54 6.51 12.06
N SER A 127 -3.38 7.83 11.94
CA SER A 127 -3.96 8.79 12.89
C SER A 127 -5.49 8.83 12.90
N ALA A 128 -6.13 8.37 11.82
CA ALA A 128 -7.58 8.32 11.73
C ALA A 128 -8.17 6.99 12.23
N LEU A 129 -7.36 5.93 12.41
CA LEU A 129 -7.84 4.62 12.84
C LEU A 129 -8.66 4.64 14.14
N PRO A 130 -8.32 5.43 15.18
CA PRO A 130 -9.15 5.49 16.38
C PRO A 130 -10.59 5.97 16.12
N SER A 131 -10.74 6.98 15.26
CA SER A 131 -12.09 7.48 14.90
C SER A 131 -12.85 6.49 14.02
N ILE A 132 -12.18 5.82 13.10
CA ILE A 132 -12.77 4.79 12.26
C ILE A 132 -13.19 3.58 13.10
N ALA A 133 -12.38 3.17 14.05
CA ALA A 133 -12.70 2.04 14.94
C ALA A 133 -14.01 2.27 15.73
N LYS A 134 -14.25 3.50 16.21
CA LYS A 134 -15.51 3.87 16.88
C LYS A 134 -16.70 3.72 15.95
N VAL A 135 -16.61 4.26 14.74
CA VAL A 135 -17.67 4.18 13.73
C VAL A 135 -17.91 2.73 13.30
N LEU A 136 -16.84 1.99 13.07
CA LEU A 136 -16.89 0.60 12.64
C LEU A 136 -17.51 -0.29 13.71
N ALA A 137 -17.14 -0.13 14.98
CA ALA A 137 -17.73 -0.88 16.10
C ALA A 137 -19.25 -0.68 16.15
N LYS A 138 -19.71 0.57 15.99
CA LYS A 138 -21.15 0.89 15.97
C LYS A 138 -21.87 0.25 14.77
N ALA A 139 -21.27 0.35 13.58
CA ALA A 139 -21.89 -0.19 12.36
C ALA A 139 -21.90 -1.74 12.31
N LEU A 140 -21.04 -2.40 13.08
CA LEU A 140 -20.97 -3.86 13.20
C LEU A 140 -22.03 -4.43 14.16
N GLU A 141 -22.65 -3.64 15.03
CA GLU A 141 -23.57 -4.15 16.08
C GLU A 141 -24.70 -5.02 15.51
N SER A 142 -25.36 -4.55 14.44
CA SER A 142 -26.46 -5.28 13.80
C SER A 142 -26.01 -6.62 13.23
N ARG A 143 -24.87 -6.63 12.54
CA ARG A 143 -24.30 -7.84 11.96
C ARG A 143 -23.88 -8.85 13.04
N LEU A 144 -23.22 -8.40 14.10
CA LEU A 144 -22.75 -9.26 15.20
C LEU A 144 -23.89 -9.86 16.04
N ALA A 145 -25.06 -9.26 16.02
CA ALA A 145 -26.26 -9.80 16.68
C ALA A 145 -26.85 -11.02 15.94
N LYS A 146 -26.41 -11.31 14.72
CA LYS A 146 -26.89 -12.41 13.89
C LYS A 146 -25.78 -13.46 13.73
N PRO A 147 -26.10 -14.76 13.74
CA PRO A 147 -25.12 -15.79 13.42
C PRO A 147 -24.70 -15.67 11.95
N VAL A 148 -23.40 -15.66 11.67
CA VAL A 148 -22.83 -15.59 10.32
C VAL A 148 -21.96 -16.82 10.09
N GLY A 149 -22.03 -17.40 8.89
CA GLY A 149 -21.35 -18.65 8.57
C GLY A 149 -19.83 -18.53 8.36
N ARG A 150 -19.33 -17.36 7.97
CA ARG A 150 -17.88 -17.11 7.76
C ARG A 150 -17.47 -15.81 8.44
N PRO A 151 -16.27 -15.77 9.06
CA PRO A 151 -15.73 -14.54 9.60
C PRO A 151 -15.60 -13.45 8.53
N LEU A 152 -15.95 -12.22 8.87
CA LEU A 152 -15.77 -11.04 8.04
C LEU A 152 -14.32 -10.55 8.17
N PRO A 153 -13.52 -10.58 7.12
CA PRO A 153 -12.18 -10.01 7.16
C PRO A 153 -12.23 -8.48 7.15
N ILE A 154 -11.43 -7.87 8.03
CA ILE A 154 -11.24 -6.44 8.18
C ILE A 154 -9.75 -6.15 8.03
N ILE A 155 -9.34 -5.58 6.90
CA ILE A 155 -7.94 -5.39 6.53
C ILE A 155 -7.60 -3.91 6.50
N ALA A 156 -6.68 -3.50 7.38
CA ALA A 156 -6.16 -2.14 7.35
C ALA A 156 -5.00 -2.03 6.34
N CYS A 157 -5.26 -1.37 5.21
CA CYS A 157 -4.30 -1.10 4.13
C CYS A 157 -3.56 0.23 4.40
N GLU A 158 -2.95 0.34 5.57
CA GLU A 158 -2.30 1.55 6.04
C GLU A 158 -0.77 1.46 5.91
N ASN A 159 -0.11 2.60 5.83
CA ASN A 159 1.35 2.63 5.88
C ASN A 159 1.86 2.56 7.32
N GLY A 160 1.69 1.41 7.96
CA GLY A 160 2.08 1.18 9.35
C GLY A 160 2.19 -0.29 9.71
N ILE A 161 2.94 -0.55 10.77
CA ILE A 161 3.20 -1.91 11.25
C ILE A 161 1.96 -2.46 11.94
N ARG A 162 1.51 -3.66 11.54
CA ARG A 162 0.38 -4.41 12.11
C ARG A 162 -0.86 -3.55 12.34
N ALA A 163 -1.26 -2.84 11.28
CA ALA A 163 -2.35 -1.87 11.34
C ALA A 163 -3.72 -2.53 11.59
N SER A 164 -3.97 -3.74 11.05
CA SER A 164 -5.21 -4.47 11.31
C SER A 164 -5.30 -4.95 12.75
N SER A 165 -4.20 -5.43 13.33
CA SER A 165 -4.09 -5.77 14.75
C SER A 165 -4.32 -4.55 15.65
N GLN A 166 -3.84 -3.37 15.26
CA GLN A 166 -4.13 -2.12 15.95
C GLN A 166 -5.62 -1.78 15.85
N LEU A 167 -6.20 -1.89 14.66
CA LEU A 167 -7.62 -1.63 14.43
C LEU A 167 -8.50 -2.60 15.24
N LYS A 168 -8.16 -3.91 15.31
CA LYS A 168 -8.84 -4.89 16.16
C LYS A 168 -8.95 -4.38 17.60
N ARG A 169 -7.80 -4.05 18.22
CA ARG A 169 -7.77 -3.56 19.61
C ARG A 169 -8.66 -2.32 19.81
N LEU A 170 -8.65 -1.41 18.84
CA LEU A 170 -9.47 -0.19 18.90
C LEU A 170 -10.95 -0.48 18.74
N VAL A 171 -11.36 -1.35 17.81
CA VAL A 171 -12.75 -1.76 17.59
C VAL A 171 -13.28 -2.44 18.84
N PHE A 172 -12.56 -3.41 19.42
CA PHE A 172 -12.97 -4.14 20.61
C PHE A 172 -13.14 -3.27 21.85
N ARG A 173 -12.42 -2.15 21.95
CA ARG A 173 -12.63 -1.15 23.02
C ARG A 173 -13.98 -0.46 22.93
N HIS A 174 -14.51 -0.31 21.71
CA HIS A 174 -15.77 0.38 21.45
C HIS A 174 -16.98 -0.55 21.37
N LEU A 175 -16.75 -1.86 21.19
CA LEU A 175 -17.84 -2.85 21.19
C LEU A 175 -18.46 -3.00 22.58
N PRO A 176 -19.81 -3.04 22.68
CA PRO A 176 -20.50 -3.49 23.89
C PRO A 176 -20.00 -4.86 24.34
N GLU A 177 -19.90 -5.08 25.64
CA GLU A 177 -19.35 -6.33 26.19
C GLU A 177 -20.05 -7.59 25.65
N ARG A 178 -21.38 -7.56 25.54
CA ARG A 178 -22.19 -8.65 24.98
C ARG A 178 -21.83 -9.04 23.53
N LEU A 179 -21.18 -8.15 22.79
CA LEU A 179 -20.80 -8.38 21.38
C LEU A 179 -19.33 -8.77 21.19
N ARG A 180 -18.51 -8.76 22.24
CA ARG A 180 -17.08 -9.10 22.13
C ARG A 180 -16.86 -10.56 21.77
N GLU A 181 -17.56 -11.48 22.43
CA GLU A 181 -17.45 -12.91 22.11
C GLU A 181 -17.98 -13.24 20.69
N PRO A 182 -19.17 -12.76 20.25
CA PRO A 182 -19.56 -12.85 18.85
C PRO A 182 -18.51 -12.27 17.88
N ALA A 183 -17.89 -11.12 18.21
CA ALA A 183 -16.89 -10.48 17.38
C ALA A 183 -15.61 -11.33 17.23
N GLU A 184 -15.15 -12.01 18.29
CA GLU A 184 -13.99 -12.92 18.20
C GLU A 184 -14.23 -14.07 17.21
N ARG A 185 -15.46 -14.56 17.08
CA ARG A 185 -15.81 -15.65 16.17
C ARG A 185 -16.15 -15.16 14.76
N GLN A 186 -16.72 -13.95 14.63
CA GLN A 186 -17.28 -13.46 13.37
C GLN A 186 -16.40 -12.46 12.63
N LEU A 187 -15.33 -11.96 13.26
CA LEU A 187 -14.43 -10.99 12.65
C LEU A 187 -13.01 -11.54 12.58
N ALA A 188 -12.34 -11.29 11.47
CA ALA A 188 -10.92 -11.55 11.30
C ALA A 188 -10.17 -10.25 10.97
N PHE A 189 -8.99 -10.06 11.55
CA PHE A 189 -8.19 -8.86 11.33
C PHE A 189 -6.78 -9.23 10.82
N PRO A 190 -6.66 -9.80 9.61
CA PRO A 190 -5.36 -10.15 9.06
C PRO A 190 -4.53 -8.90 8.81
N ASP A 191 -3.29 -8.89 9.27
CA ASP A 191 -2.37 -7.80 8.99
C ASP A 191 -1.97 -7.80 7.52
N SER A 192 -1.67 -6.61 7.00
CA SER A 192 -1.34 -6.43 5.60
C SER A 192 -0.28 -5.38 5.35
N MET A 193 0.40 -5.52 4.23
CA MET A 193 1.32 -4.54 3.67
C MET A 193 0.86 -4.17 2.27
N VAL A 194 0.84 -2.87 1.99
CA VAL A 194 0.53 -2.31 0.68
C VAL A 194 1.69 -1.47 0.19
N ASP A 195 2.02 -1.59 -1.10
CA ASP A 195 3.05 -0.78 -1.75
C ASP A 195 2.58 -0.33 -3.14
N ARG A 196 2.45 0.96 -3.30
CA ARG A 196 2.24 1.68 -4.54
C ARG A 196 2.55 3.16 -4.35
N ILE A 197 3.35 3.74 -5.22
CA ILE A 197 3.56 5.18 -5.23
C ILE A 197 2.33 5.84 -5.88
N VAL A 198 1.67 6.67 -5.10
CA VAL A 198 0.59 7.54 -5.56
C VAL A 198 0.99 8.96 -5.22
N PRO A 199 1.42 9.78 -6.21
CA PRO A 199 1.91 11.12 -5.96
C PRO A 199 0.80 12.04 -5.43
N ALA A 200 1.21 13.15 -4.80
CA ALA A 200 0.27 14.23 -4.54
C ALA A 200 -0.16 14.84 -5.86
N GLN A 201 -1.47 14.86 -6.12
CA GLN A 201 -2.01 15.24 -7.42
C GLN A 201 -3.31 16.02 -7.28
N LYS A 202 -3.58 16.85 -8.27
CA LYS A 202 -4.89 17.44 -8.55
C LYS A 202 -5.22 17.07 -9.98
N GLN A 203 -6.24 16.26 -10.17
CA GLN A 203 -6.75 15.87 -11.49
C GLN A 203 -7.92 16.77 -11.88
N PRO A 204 -8.15 17.03 -13.19
CA PRO A 204 -9.34 17.72 -13.66
C PRO A 204 -10.64 17.03 -13.20
N ASP A 205 -10.69 15.70 -13.29
CA ASP A 205 -11.73 14.89 -12.67
C ASP A 205 -11.37 14.61 -11.21
N PRO A 206 -12.20 15.05 -10.23
CA PRO A 206 -11.95 14.81 -8.79
C PRO A 206 -11.92 13.34 -8.41
N LEU A 207 -12.51 12.45 -9.21
CA LEU A 207 -12.49 11.01 -8.98
C LEU A 207 -11.28 10.32 -9.61
N ALA A 208 -10.68 10.89 -10.66
CA ALA A 208 -9.52 10.29 -11.29
C ALA A 208 -8.31 10.22 -10.33
N VAL A 209 -7.50 9.18 -10.47
CA VAL A 209 -6.28 9.01 -9.70
C VAL A 209 -5.16 8.50 -10.59
N ARG A 210 -4.00 9.19 -10.58
CA ARG A 210 -2.78 8.73 -11.26
C ARG A 210 -1.93 7.92 -10.29
N VAL A 211 -1.44 6.78 -10.76
CA VAL A 211 -0.67 5.82 -9.97
C VAL A 211 0.52 5.29 -10.77
N GLU A 212 1.55 4.79 -10.09
CA GLU A 212 2.57 4.00 -10.78
C GLU A 212 2.01 2.67 -11.29
N PRO A 213 2.63 2.03 -12.31
CA PRO A 213 2.26 0.69 -12.78
C PRO A 213 2.40 -0.39 -11.71
N PHE A 214 3.46 -0.32 -10.90
CA PHE A 214 3.72 -1.27 -9.82
C PHE A 214 2.64 -1.23 -8.74
N SER A 215 2.28 -2.40 -8.22
CA SER A 215 1.43 -2.53 -7.04
C SER A 215 1.67 -3.84 -6.33
N GLU A 216 1.80 -3.79 -5.02
CA GLU A 216 1.89 -4.98 -4.18
C GLU A 216 0.93 -4.88 -3.00
N TRP A 217 0.17 -5.93 -2.77
CA TRP A 217 -0.65 -6.10 -1.58
C TRP A 217 -0.41 -7.49 -1.02
N ILE A 218 0.14 -7.55 0.18
CA ILE A 218 0.44 -8.79 0.91
C ILE A 218 -0.42 -8.84 2.15
N VAL A 219 -1.02 -9.99 2.41
CA VAL A 219 -1.88 -10.25 3.57
C VAL A 219 -1.36 -11.45 4.33
N GLU A 220 -1.25 -11.34 5.65
CA GLU A 220 -0.90 -12.44 6.53
C GLU A 220 -2.08 -13.42 6.62
N LYS A 221 -1.80 -14.71 6.44
CA LYS A 221 -2.82 -15.75 6.66
C LYS A 221 -3.09 -15.82 8.15
N GLY A 222 -4.26 -15.34 8.58
CA GLY A 222 -4.75 -15.63 9.93
C GLY A 222 -5.00 -17.13 10.11
N GLY A 223 -4.85 -17.64 11.34
CA GLY A 223 -5.08 -19.06 11.65
C GLY A 223 -6.54 -19.52 11.60
N ALA A 224 -7.46 -18.67 11.16
CA ALA A 224 -8.88 -19.00 11.02
C ALA A 224 -9.24 -19.26 9.54
N GLU A 225 -10.30 -20.06 9.33
CA GLU A 225 -10.98 -20.47 8.09
C GLU A 225 -10.60 -19.67 6.82
N PRO A 226 -10.51 -20.32 5.65
CA PRO A 226 -10.01 -19.71 4.43
C PRO A 226 -10.87 -18.50 4.03
N MET A 227 -10.31 -17.31 4.24
CA MET A 227 -10.82 -16.08 3.68
C MET A 227 -10.89 -16.22 2.15
N ARG A 228 -11.96 -15.75 1.52
CA ARG A 228 -12.03 -15.66 0.06
C ARG A 228 -10.78 -14.96 -0.46
N ARG A 229 -9.99 -15.65 -1.27
CA ARG A 229 -8.77 -15.07 -1.84
C ARG A 229 -9.13 -13.93 -2.79
N ILE A 230 -8.50 -12.80 -2.58
CA ILE A 230 -8.59 -11.63 -3.47
C ILE A 230 -7.55 -11.83 -4.57
N ARG A 231 -7.99 -11.86 -5.82
CA ARG A 231 -7.07 -11.97 -6.96
C ARG A 231 -6.12 -10.76 -6.99
N GLY A 232 -4.83 -11.01 -7.13
CA GLY A 232 -3.79 -9.98 -7.12
C GLY A 232 -3.25 -9.66 -5.72
N VAL A 233 -3.71 -10.35 -4.67
CA VAL A 233 -3.16 -10.28 -3.31
C VAL A 233 -2.30 -11.50 -3.05
N ARG A 234 -1.10 -11.27 -2.51
CA ARG A 234 -0.21 -12.35 -2.02
C ARG A 234 -0.57 -12.69 -0.58
N TYR A 235 -0.68 -13.96 -0.27
CA TYR A 235 -0.95 -14.45 1.07
C TYR A 235 0.27 -15.18 1.63
N VAL A 236 0.75 -14.73 2.80
CA VAL A 236 1.96 -15.26 3.46
C VAL A 236 1.65 -15.78 4.85
N GLY A 237 2.50 -16.67 5.38
CA GLY A 237 2.37 -17.18 6.75
C GLY A 237 2.86 -16.16 7.78
N ASP A 238 3.89 -15.41 7.45
CA ASP A 238 4.48 -14.35 8.26
C ASP A 238 4.66 -13.10 7.42
N LEU A 239 4.14 -11.98 7.90
CA LEU A 239 4.18 -10.69 7.21
C LEU A 239 5.44 -9.88 7.53
N ASP A 240 6.07 -10.12 8.67
CA ASP A 240 7.17 -9.29 9.16
C ASP A 240 8.34 -9.18 8.16
N PRO A 241 8.81 -10.28 7.50
CA PRO A 241 9.85 -10.18 6.48
C PRO A 241 9.48 -9.23 5.33
N TRP A 242 8.25 -9.27 4.87
CA TRP A 242 7.75 -8.44 3.76
C TRP A 242 7.59 -6.98 4.15
N MET A 243 7.15 -6.74 5.39
CA MET A 243 7.08 -5.38 5.95
C MET A 243 8.46 -4.77 6.11
N GLU A 244 9.43 -5.51 6.65
CA GLU A 244 10.82 -5.06 6.78
C GLU A 244 11.45 -4.84 5.39
N ARG A 245 11.23 -5.75 4.42
CA ARG A 245 11.68 -5.57 3.04
C ARG A 245 11.17 -4.25 2.44
N LYS A 246 9.88 -3.97 2.51
CA LYS A 246 9.33 -2.69 2.02
C LYS A 246 9.88 -1.50 2.80
N LEU A 247 9.93 -1.58 4.13
CA LEU A 247 10.36 -0.48 4.98
C LEU A 247 11.83 -0.13 4.74
N PHE A 248 12.70 -1.16 4.64
CA PHE A 248 14.14 -0.98 4.54
C PHE A 248 14.66 -0.90 3.09
N THR A 249 13.84 -1.17 2.08
CA THR A 249 14.18 -0.92 0.68
C THR A 249 13.41 0.29 0.15
N VAL A 250 12.09 0.21 0.01
CA VAL A 250 11.30 1.28 -0.62
C VAL A 250 11.31 2.55 0.23
N ASN A 251 10.96 2.43 1.52
CA ASN A 251 10.85 3.64 2.35
C ASN A 251 12.23 4.23 2.70
N THR A 252 13.27 3.39 2.88
CA THR A 252 14.65 3.83 3.07
C THR A 252 15.19 4.51 1.83
N GLY A 253 15.07 3.88 0.66
CA GLY A 253 15.56 4.43 -0.59
C GLY A 253 14.91 5.76 -0.96
N HIS A 254 13.59 5.87 -0.81
CA HIS A 254 12.87 7.11 -1.06
C HIS A 254 13.33 8.23 -0.12
N CYS A 255 13.58 7.88 1.13
CA CYS A 255 14.07 8.80 2.16
C CYS A 255 15.53 9.24 1.89
N ALA A 256 16.40 8.29 1.55
CA ALA A 256 17.80 8.57 1.21
C ALA A 256 17.91 9.46 -0.04
N ALA A 257 17.13 9.15 -1.09
CA ALA A 257 17.06 9.98 -2.30
C ALA A 257 16.62 11.42 -1.97
N ALA A 258 15.67 11.60 -1.05
CA ALA A 258 15.22 12.92 -0.64
C ALA A 258 16.31 13.70 0.13
N TYR A 259 17.04 13.07 1.05
CA TYR A 259 18.03 13.76 1.84
C TYR A 259 19.33 14.00 1.05
N PHE A 260 19.81 13.04 0.27
CA PHE A 260 20.95 13.28 -0.63
C PHE A 260 20.61 14.31 -1.71
N GLY A 261 19.38 14.23 -2.27
CA GLY A 261 18.92 15.21 -3.25
C GLY A 261 18.80 16.62 -2.65
N TYR A 262 18.34 16.76 -1.40
CA TYR A 262 18.32 18.04 -0.68
C TYR A 262 19.73 18.63 -0.53
N LEU A 263 20.71 17.81 -0.12
CA LEU A 263 22.11 18.26 0.02
C LEU A 263 22.73 18.69 -1.31
N ALA A 264 22.33 18.04 -2.42
CA ALA A 264 22.77 18.37 -3.76
C ALA A 264 21.98 19.53 -4.41
N GLY A 265 20.95 20.09 -3.73
CA GLY A 265 20.19 21.25 -4.20
C GLY A 265 19.05 20.93 -5.19
N PHE A 266 18.70 19.66 -5.37
CA PHE A 266 17.58 19.26 -6.22
C PHE A 266 16.22 19.57 -5.57
N ARG A 267 15.16 19.64 -6.38
CA ARG A 267 13.80 19.95 -5.93
C ARG A 267 12.88 18.74 -5.92
N THR A 268 13.13 17.77 -6.80
CA THR A 268 12.32 16.55 -6.94
C THR A 268 13.18 15.30 -6.79
N ILE A 269 12.54 14.18 -6.47
CA ILE A 269 13.19 12.87 -6.38
C ILE A 269 13.70 12.44 -7.77
N GLN A 270 12.98 12.77 -8.84
CA GLN A 270 13.33 12.45 -10.21
C GLN A 270 14.62 13.15 -10.62
N GLU A 271 14.76 14.47 -10.36
CA GLU A 271 15.99 15.22 -10.59
C GLU A 271 17.17 14.64 -9.78
N ALA A 272 16.94 14.31 -8.51
CA ALA A 272 17.97 13.74 -7.65
C ALA A 272 18.47 12.39 -8.18
N LEU A 273 17.58 11.51 -8.63
CA LEU A 273 17.94 10.19 -9.15
C LEU A 273 18.41 10.19 -10.63
N ALA A 274 18.20 11.28 -11.36
CA ALA A 274 18.85 11.50 -12.65
C ALA A 274 20.35 11.83 -12.48
N SER A 275 20.76 12.30 -11.30
CA SER A 275 22.15 12.53 -10.93
C SER A 275 22.82 11.22 -10.50
N GLU A 276 23.79 10.71 -11.26
CA GLU A 276 24.48 9.45 -10.95
C GLU A 276 25.15 9.46 -9.57
N PRO A 277 25.79 10.54 -9.10
CA PRO A 277 26.33 10.57 -7.73
C PRO A 277 25.30 10.34 -6.64
N VAL A 278 24.08 10.90 -6.78
CA VAL A 278 22.99 10.69 -5.81
C VAL A 278 22.42 9.28 -5.95
N ARG A 279 22.20 8.84 -7.20
CA ARG A 279 21.65 7.49 -7.48
C ARG A 279 22.56 6.39 -6.95
N SER A 280 23.88 6.51 -7.13
CA SER A 280 24.88 5.56 -6.60
C SER A 280 24.81 5.48 -5.07
N LYS A 281 24.83 6.62 -4.37
CA LYS A 281 24.70 6.64 -2.89
C LYS A 281 23.42 5.97 -2.40
N VAL A 282 22.30 6.21 -3.06
CA VAL A 282 21.02 5.56 -2.70
C VAL A 282 21.10 4.06 -2.95
N ARG A 283 21.65 3.62 -4.10
CA ARG A 283 21.83 2.21 -4.43
C ARG A 283 22.74 1.50 -3.41
N GLU A 284 23.84 2.10 -3.01
CA GLU A 284 24.74 1.55 -2.00
C GLU A 284 24.07 1.37 -0.66
N ALA A 285 23.33 2.39 -0.17
CA ALA A 285 22.55 2.27 1.07
C ALA A 285 21.49 1.17 0.99
N LEU A 286 20.85 0.97 -0.18
CA LEU A 286 19.88 -0.09 -0.39
C LEU A 286 20.53 -1.48 -0.47
N ARG A 287 21.73 -1.60 -1.03
CA ARG A 287 22.49 -2.86 -1.01
C ARG A 287 22.91 -3.27 0.39
N GLU A 288 23.30 -2.33 1.22
CA GLU A 288 23.60 -2.58 2.63
C GLU A 288 22.37 -3.09 3.38
N THR A 289 21.21 -2.41 3.25
CA THR A 289 19.96 -2.88 3.86
C THR A 289 19.49 -4.19 3.24
N GLY A 290 19.72 -4.42 1.95
CA GLY A 290 19.41 -5.66 1.25
C GLY A 290 20.22 -6.84 1.77
N THR A 291 21.52 -6.65 2.00
CA THR A 291 22.40 -7.67 2.62
C THR A 291 21.91 -8.03 4.02
N MET A 292 21.52 -7.02 4.81
CA MET A 292 20.94 -7.23 6.14
C MET A 292 19.64 -8.03 6.07
N LEU A 293 18.72 -7.68 5.15
CA LEU A 293 17.44 -8.37 4.95
C LEU A 293 17.65 -9.83 4.48
N ALA A 294 18.58 -10.07 3.55
CA ALA A 294 18.91 -11.43 3.10
C ALA A 294 19.43 -12.29 4.23
N ARG A 295 20.35 -11.78 5.06
CA ARG A 295 20.86 -12.51 6.24
C ARG A 295 19.79 -12.77 7.30
N ARG A 296 18.89 -11.81 7.51
CA ARG A 296 17.88 -11.88 8.55
C ARG A 296 16.70 -12.78 8.20
N HIS A 297 16.25 -12.75 6.95
CA HIS A 297 15.01 -13.39 6.52
C HIS A 297 15.20 -14.45 5.45
N GLY A 298 16.43 -14.67 4.96
CA GLY A 298 16.71 -15.66 3.95
C GLY A 298 16.20 -15.27 2.54
N PHE A 299 16.06 -13.97 2.24
CA PHE A 299 15.75 -13.55 0.89
C PHE A 299 16.90 -13.89 -0.07
N ASP A 300 16.54 -14.33 -1.27
CA ASP A 300 17.52 -14.51 -2.33
C ASP A 300 18.17 -13.17 -2.70
N ALA A 301 19.51 -13.15 -2.74
CA ALA A 301 20.26 -11.92 -2.94
C ALA A 301 20.08 -11.34 -4.35
N ALA A 302 19.95 -12.19 -5.38
CA ALA A 302 19.74 -11.74 -6.75
C ALA A 302 18.33 -11.20 -6.97
N GLU A 303 17.31 -11.87 -6.40
CA GLU A 303 15.93 -11.37 -6.42
C GLU A 303 15.82 -10.03 -5.67
N HIS A 304 16.56 -9.89 -4.57
CA HIS A 304 16.53 -8.64 -3.81
C HIS A 304 17.25 -7.50 -4.52
N GLU A 305 18.37 -7.77 -5.20
CA GLU A 305 19.05 -6.77 -6.05
C GLU A 305 18.15 -6.32 -7.20
N ALA A 306 17.44 -7.24 -7.84
CA ALA A 306 16.45 -6.88 -8.88
C ALA A 306 15.34 -5.98 -8.30
N TYR A 307 14.88 -6.26 -7.09
CA TYR A 307 13.88 -5.42 -6.41
C TYR A 307 14.41 -4.03 -6.05
N ILE A 308 15.70 -3.90 -5.72
CA ILE A 308 16.36 -2.60 -5.50
C ILE A 308 16.37 -1.79 -6.81
N GLU A 309 16.81 -2.39 -7.92
CA GLU A 309 16.85 -1.69 -9.21
C GLU A 309 15.46 -1.30 -9.72
N GLU A 310 14.44 -2.18 -9.56
CA GLU A 310 13.06 -1.84 -9.85
C GLU A 310 12.59 -0.65 -8.98
N THR A 311 12.93 -0.64 -7.70
CA THR A 311 12.59 0.45 -6.77
C THR A 311 13.23 1.77 -7.21
N LEU A 312 14.48 1.77 -7.63
CA LEU A 312 15.17 2.96 -8.14
C LEU A 312 14.53 3.47 -9.46
N GLN A 313 14.12 2.56 -10.35
CA GLN A 313 13.39 2.92 -11.58
C GLN A 313 12.02 3.53 -11.26
N ARG A 314 11.28 2.97 -10.31
CA ARG A 314 10.00 3.51 -9.84
C ARG A 314 10.14 4.94 -9.34
N PHE A 315 11.17 5.23 -8.55
CA PHE A 315 11.42 6.58 -8.02
C PHE A 315 11.88 7.57 -9.11
N ALA A 316 12.62 7.09 -10.10
CA ALA A 316 13.10 7.91 -11.21
C ALA A 316 12.02 8.20 -12.27
N ASN A 317 10.82 7.61 -12.17
CA ASN A 317 9.74 7.76 -13.14
C ASN A 317 9.34 9.23 -13.32
N PRO A 318 9.56 9.86 -14.50
CA PRO A 318 9.30 11.29 -14.70
C PRO A 318 7.80 11.64 -14.69
N ALA A 319 6.93 10.65 -14.91
CA ALA A 319 5.48 10.84 -14.84
C ALA A 319 4.94 10.96 -13.39
N LEU A 320 5.81 10.69 -12.38
CA LEU A 320 5.50 10.84 -10.96
C LEU A 320 6.30 12.02 -10.41
N SER A 321 5.68 13.16 -10.20
CA SER A 321 6.38 14.30 -9.61
C SER A 321 6.35 14.25 -8.09
N ASP A 322 7.51 13.95 -7.46
CA ASP A 322 7.63 13.89 -6.00
C ASP A 322 8.60 14.96 -5.48
N LYS A 323 8.08 15.94 -4.76
CA LYS A 323 8.91 17.02 -4.19
C LYS A 323 9.74 16.49 -3.02
N ILE A 324 11.04 16.80 -3.02
CA ILE A 324 11.95 16.47 -1.92
C ILE A 324 11.41 16.97 -0.59
N SER A 325 10.89 18.20 -0.50
CA SER A 325 10.30 18.74 0.74
C SER A 325 9.12 17.91 1.29
N ARG A 326 8.37 17.23 0.43
CA ARG A 326 7.30 16.30 0.83
C ARG A 326 7.86 15.00 1.39
N ILE A 327 8.85 14.43 0.71
CA ILE A 327 9.44 13.14 1.07
C ILE A 327 10.38 13.28 2.27
N ALA A 328 11.20 14.33 2.34
CA ALA A 328 12.11 14.59 3.46
C ALA A 328 11.40 14.97 4.76
N ARG A 329 10.13 15.39 4.68
CA ARG A 329 9.34 15.82 5.85
C ARG A 329 9.36 14.80 7.00
N SER A 330 9.25 15.33 8.23
CA SER A 330 9.25 14.55 9.47
C SER A 330 10.55 13.75 9.72
N PRO A 331 11.73 14.40 9.69
CA PRO A 331 13.02 13.73 9.85
C PRO A 331 13.18 13.09 11.23
N ARG A 332 12.59 13.68 12.27
CA ARG A 332 12.66 13.17 13.64
C ARG A 332 12.03 11.78 13.77
N ARG A 333 10.86 11.57 13.14
CA ARG A 333 10.19 10.27 13.06
C ARG A 333 11.05 9.27 12.27
N LYS A 334 11.54 9.64 11.08
CA LYS A 334 12.33 8.77 10.19
C LYS A 334 13.68 8.34 10.78
N LEU A 335 14.22 9.13 11.70
CA LEU A 335 15.38 8.84 12.54
C LEU A 335 14.99 8.14 13.85
N GLY A 336 13.77 7.62 13.98
CA GLY A 336 13.34 6.82 15.13
C GLY A 336 13.95 5.42 15.10
N GLN A 337 14.18 4.81 16.27
CA GLN A 337 14.80 3.48 16.41
C GLN A 337 14.03 2.35 15.70
N GLY A 338 12.74 2.49 15.53
CA GLY A 338 11.88 1.53 14.81
C GLY A 338 11.59 1.90 13.35
N ASP A 339 12.20 2.97 12.83
CA ASP A 339 11.90 3.48 11.49
C ASP A 339 13.05 3.18 10.49
N ARG A 340 12.84 3.53 9.26
CA ARG A 340 13.54 3.16 8.01
C ARG A 340 15.02 3.48 7.91
N LEU A 341 15.59 4.36 8.72
CA LEU A 341 17.02 4.70 8.68
C LEU A 341 17.79 4.06 9.85
N VAL A 342 17.30 4.23 11.07
CA VAL A 342 18.00 3.78 12.27
C VAL A 342 17.78 2.28 12.52
N ARG A 343 16.56 1.77 12.34
CA ARG A 343 16.29 0.35 12.58
C ARG A 343 17.17 -0.60 11.75
N PRO A 344 17.27 -0.41 10.40
CA PRO A 344 18.15 -1.29 9.61
C PRO A 344 19.63 -1.15 9.99
N LEU A 345 20.10 0.05 10.38
CA LEU A 345 21.47 0.23 10.88
C LEU A 345 21.74 -0.59 12.15
N LEU A 346 20.81 -0.54 13.12
CA LEU A 346 20.93 -1.32 14.36
C LEU A 346 20.91 -2.82 14.09
N LEU A 347 19.97 -3.28 13.24
CA LEU A 347 19.88 -4.69 12.84
C LEU A 347 21.13 -5.17 12.09
N GLY A 348 21.68 -4.33 11.20
CA GLY A 348 22.92 -4.64 10.49
C GLY A 348 24.10 -4.77 11.47
N HIS A 349 24.19 -3.88 12.44
CA HIS A 349 25.22 -3.95 13.48
C HIS A 349 25.10 -5.21 14.33
N GLU A 350 23.88 -5.61 14.74
CA GLU A 350 23.61 -6.87 15.45
C GLU A 350 24.07 -8.10 14.63
N LEU A 351 24.07 -8.01 13.30
CA LEU A 351 24.52 -9.04 12.36
C LEU A 351 26.01 -8.92 11.99
N GLY A 352 26.76 -7.97 12.58
CA GLY A 352 28.16 -7.73 12.27
C GLY A 352 28.40 -7.14 10.88
N LEU A 353 27.43 -6.37 10.33
CA LEU A 353 27.54 -5.72 9.04
C LEU A 353 28.01 -4.27 9.19
N GLU A 354 28.93 -3.86 8.35
CA GLU A 354 29.24 -2.44 8.14
C GLU A 354 28.28 -1.83 7.13
N MET A 355 27.75 -0.64 7.45
CA MET A 355 26.72 0.04 6.63
C MET A 355 27.05 1.54 6.44
N PRO A 356 28.22 1.87 5.85
CA PRO A 356 28.68 3.25 5.72
C PRO A 356 27.76 4.13 4.86
N ALA A 357 27.18 3.59 3.80
CA ALA A 357 26.25 4.35 2.95
C ALA A 357 24.93 4.68 3.68
N LEU A 358 24.43 3.78 4.52
CA LEU A 358 23.27 4.05 5.35
C LEU A 358 23.59 5.08 6.45
N GLN A 359 24.80 5.03 7.01
CA GLN A 359 25.29 6.06 7.95
C GLN A 359 25.35 7.44 7.28
N GLU A 360 25.79 7.54 6.01
CA GLU A 360 25.74 8.78 5.24
C GLU A 360 24.30 9.25 5.03
N ALA A 361 23.34 8.36 4.76
CA ALA A 361 21.93 8.71 4.62
C ALA A 361 21.35 9.25 5.93
N ILE A 362 21.75 8.70 7.08
CA ILE A 362 21.37 9.21 8.42
C ILE A 362 22.00 10.59 8.63
N ALA A 363 23.27 10.78 8.30
CA ALA A 363 23.95 12.06 8.40
C ALA A 363 23.26 13.13 7.52
N ALA A 364 22.87 12.78 6.30
CA ALA A 364 22.11 13.65 5.41
C ALA A 364 20.75 14.03 5.99
N ALA A 365 20.07 13.08 6.65
CA ALA A 365 18.80 13.34 7.32
C ALA A 365 18.94 14.29 8.53
N LEU A 366 20.06 14.17 9.28
CA LEU A 366 20.39 15.10 10.39
C LEU A 366 20.72 16.51 9.89
N ALA A 367 21.26 16.63 8.68
CA ALA A 367 21.58 17.91 8.05
C ALA A 367 20.38 18.59 7.38
N TYR A 368 19.25 17.91 7.23
CA TYR A 368 18.05 18.47 6.61
C TYR A 368 17.45 19.60 7.45
N ARG A 369 17.17 20.74 6.81
CA ARG A 369 16.56 21.93 7.41
C ARG A 369 15.40 22.42 6.58
N HIS A 370 14.23 22.55 7.21
CA HIS A 370 13.04 23.10 6.57
C HIS A 370 12.19 23.87 7.59
N PRO A 371 12.03 25.19 7.42
CA PRO A 371 11.40 26.04 8.44
C PRO A 371 9.92 25.76 8.67
N LEU A 372 9.23 25.20 7.67
CA LEU A 372 7.81 24.85 7.76
C LEU A 372 7.57 23.39 8.20
N ASP A 373 8.61 22.63 8.48
CA ASP A 373 8.51 21.26 9.02
C ASP A 373 8.84 21.30 10.52
N ALA A 374 7.82 21.17 11.36
CA ALA A 374 7.97 21.24 12.81
C ALA A 374 9.00 20.23 13.35
N GLU A 375 9.05 19.01 12.78
CA GLU A 375 10.04 18.00 13.20
C GLU A 375 11.46 18.36 12.77
N SER A 376 11.63 19.03 11.62
CA SER A 376 12.94 19.54 11.19
C SER A 376 13.43 20.65 12.15
N VAL A 377 12.54 21.56 12.56
CA VAL A 377 12.85 22.60 13.54
C VAL A 377 13.19 22.00 14.91
N GLU A 378 12.42 21.01 15.34
CA GLU A 378 12.70 20.29 16.60
C GLU A 378 14.03 19.53 16.56
N LEU A 379 14.36 18.89 15.43
CA LEU A 379 15.62 18.19 15.25
C LEU A 379 16.80 19.17 15.32
N GLU A 380 16.68 20.33 14.70
CA GLU A 380 17.68 21.38 14.78
C GLU A 380 17.88 21.88 16.21
N ARG A 381 16.80 22.10 16.96
CA ARG A 381 16.89 22.46 18.40
C ARG A 381 17.57 21.39 19.23
N LEU A 382 17.29 20.09 18.93
CA LEU A 382 17.93 18.97 19.59
C LEU A 382 19.44 18.96 19.34
N LEU A 383 19.85 19.16 18.07
CA LEU A 383 21.28 19.22 17.69
C LEU A 383 21.99 20.41 18.34
N ARG A 384 21.36 21.57 18.43
CA ARG A 384 21.95 22.75 19.12
C ARG A 384 22.09 22.53 20.63
N ARG A 385 21.10 21.89 21.28
CA ARG A 385 21.08 21.68 22.73
C ARG A 385 22.05 20.59 23.19
N ASP A 386 22.05 19.45 22.52
CA ASP A 386 22.73 18.22 22.98
C ASP A 386 24.05 17.94 22.23
N GLY A 387 24.34 18.74 21.20
CA GLY A 387 25.40 18.46 20.22
C GLY A 387 25.04 17.28 19.33
N LEU A 388 25.85 17.03 18.27
CA LEU A 388 25.65 15.96 17.33
C LEU A 388 25.67 14.57 18.01
N GLU A 389 26.70 14.28 18.79
CA GLU A 389 26.84 13.03 19.52
C GLU A 389 25.66 12.75 20.48
N GLY A 390 25.23 13.79 21.22
CA GLY A 390 24.12 13.66 22.16
C GLY A 390 22.79 13.40 21.44
N ALA A 391 22.56 14.08 20.35
CA ALA A 391 21.36 13.85 19.52
C ALA A 391 21.36 12.44 18.92
N LEU A 392 22.50 11.98 18.38
CA LEU A 392 22.65 10.64 17.84
C LEU A 392 22.51 9.55 18.91
N SER A 393 23.15 9.71 20.05
CA SER A 393 23.02 8.80 21.19
C SER A 393 21.55 8.55 21.53
N ARG A 394 20.74 9.62 21.61
CA ARG A 394 19.28 9.50 21.84
C ARG A 394 18.54 8.84 20.70
N LYS A 395 18.92 9.13 19.44
CA LYS A 395 18.27 8.57 18.25
C LYS A 395 18.56 7.09 18.07
N LEU A 396 19.80 6.68 18.31
CA LEU A 396 20.21 5.29 18.23
C LEU A 396 19.87 4.49 19.50
N GLY A 397 19.65 5.16 20.63
CA GLY A 397 19.49 4.50 21.93
C GLY A 397 20.80 3.89 22.46
N LEU A 398 21.95 4.44 22.05
CA LEU A 398 23.28 3.92 22.32
C LEU A 398 24.10 4.97 23.08
N PRO A 399 25.11 4.56 23.90
CA PRO A 399 26.04 5.49 24.53
C PRO A 399 26.77 6.38 23.51
N ARG A 400 27.14 7.60 23.89
CA ARG A 400 27.91 8.52 23.00
C ARG A 400 29.22 7.90 22.51
N THR A 401 29.82 7.06 23.34
CA THR A 401 31.10 6.38 23.05
C THR A 401 30.94 5.18 22.12
N HIS A 402 29.74 4.80 21.74
CA HIS A 402 29.48 3.64 20.87
C HIS A 402 29.97 3.89 19.44
N ASP A 403 30.53 2.87 18.79
CA ASP A 403 31.13 2.98 17.46
C ASP A 403 30.15 3.47 16.39
N LEU A 404 28.91 3.04 16.43
CA LEU A 404 27.87 3.56 15.50
C LEU A 404 27.59 5.06 15.69
N VAL A 405 27.67 5.57 16.92
CA VAL A 405 27.51 7.02 17.15
C VAL A 405 28.69 7.76 16.53
N ARG A 406 29.91 7.29 16.78
CA ARG A 406 31.13 7.90 16.22
C ARG A 406 31.17 7.83 14.70
N SER A 407 30.80 6.69 14.10
CA SER A 407 30.81 6.55 12.64
C SER A 407 29.80 7.43 11.93
N VAL A 408 28.59 7.60 12.50
CA VAL A 408 27.61 8.54 11.94
C VAL A 408 28.02 10.00 12.15
N CYS A 409 28.67 10.34 13.29
CA CYS A 409 29.28 11.66 13.48
C CYS A 409 30.33 11.96 12.40
N ALA A 410 31.26 11.03 12.18
CA ALA A 410 32.26 11.16 11.13
C ALA A 410 31.64 11.30 9.73
N ALA A 411 30.54 10.59 9.46
CA ALA A 411 29.79 10.77 8.19
C ALA A 411 29.16 12.17 8.09
N TYR A 412 28.64 12.71 9.19
CA TYR A 412 28.09 14.06 9.24
C TYR A 412 29.16 15.14 9.02
N ASP A 413 30.32 14.99 9.67
CA ASP A 413 31.44 15.94 9.55
C ASP A 413 31.97 16.02 8.10
N ARG A 414 31.96 14.87 7.36
CA ARG A 414 32.31 14.83 5.94
C ARG A 414 31.36 15.62 5.03
N LEU A 415 30.16 15.96 5.51
CA LEU A 415 29.24 16.82 4.75
C LEU A 415 29.70 18.29 4.70
N GLY A 416 30.66 18.68 5.54
CA GLY A 416 31.23 20.05 5.57
C GLY A 416 30.23 21.11 6.05
N ARG A 417 29.31 20.74 6.96
CA ARG A 417 28.24 21.61 7.47
C ARG A 417 28.29 21.79 8.99
#